data_ec7ef57c2693bfd93ff3e7b6992d81e3
#
_entry.id   ec7ef57c2693bfd93ff3e7b6992d81e3
#
_cell.length_a   1.000
_cell.length_b   1.000
_cell.length_c   1.000
_cell.angle_alpha   90.00
_cell.angle_beta   90.00
_cell.angle_gamma   90.00
#
_symmetry.space_group_name_H-M   'P 1'
#
loop_
_entity.id
_entity.type
_entity.pdbx_description
1 polymer ?
#
loop_
_entity_poly.entity_id
_entity_poly.type
_entity_poly.pdbx_seq_one_letter_code
_entity_poly.pdbx_strand_id
1 'polypeptide(L)' 'MQHFDHILDALATKTQRVFDTAHGAERHQLLTRRLYQLYGALELARLFEYGRLARRIETQVDACRRDIEAD' A
#
# COMPACT_ATOMS: atom_id res chain seq x y z
N MET A 1 -17.45 4.59 0.11
CA MET A 1 -16.15 5.28 0.20
C MET A 1 -15.47 5.07 1.55
N GLN A 2 -16.15 5.37 2.66
CA GLN A 2 -15.59 5.16 3.99
C GLN A 2 -15.15 3.71 4.23
N HIS A 3 -15.88 2.76 3.66
CA HIS A 3 -15.53 1.35 3.77
C HIS A 3 -14.16 1.03 3.17
N PHE A 4 -13.90 1.54 1.96
CA PHE A 4 -12.60 1.34 1.30
C PHE A 4 -11.48 2.05 2.05
N ASP A 5 -11.72 3.26 2.53
CA ASP A 5 -10.73 4.00 3.31
C ASP A 5 -10.36 3.24 4.57
N HIS A 6 -11.35 2.67 5.24
CA HIS A 6 -11.13 1.90 6.47
C HIS A 6 -10.30 0.64 6.20
N ILE A 7 -10.59 -0.08 5.11
CA ILE A 7 -9.83 -1.26 4.72
C ILE A 7 -8.38 -0.88 4.41
N LEU A 8 -8.18 0.20 3.66
CA LEU A 8 -6.86 0.67 3.30
C LEU A 8 -6.03 1.05 4.54
N ASP A 9 -6.64 1.77 5.48
CA ASP A 9 -5.97 2.16 6.72
C ASP A 9 -5.63 0.94 7.58
N ALA A 10 -6.53 -0.03 7.68
CA ALA A 10 -6.29 -1.26 8.41
C ALA A 10 -5.14 -2.07 7.79
N LEU A 11 -5.09 -2.14 6.46
CA LEU A 11 -4.00 -2.82 5.74
C LEU A 11 -2.67 -2.13 6.00
N ALA A 12 -2.63 -0.80 5.95
CA ALA A 12 -1.42 -0.02 6.19
C ALA A 12 -0.89 -0.24 7.62
N THR A 13 -1.77 -0.21 8.62
CA THR A 13 -1.40 -0.42 10.01
C THR A 13 -0.84 -1.81 10.24
N LYS A 14 -1.52 -2.82 9.72
CA LYS A 14 -1.08 -4.22 9.85
C LYS A 14 0.28 -4.44 9.18
N THR A 15 0.44 -3.89 8.00
CA THR A 15 1.69 -4.02 7.24
C THR A 15 2.84 -3.33 7.97
N GLN A 16 2.60 -2.17 8.58
CA GLN A 16 3.63 -1.45 9.31
C GLN A 16 4.15 -2.25 10.49
N ARG A 17 3.28 -2.94 11.22
CA ARG A 17 3.70 -3.81 12.34
C ARG A 17 4.65 -4.91 11.87
N VAL A 18 4.34 -5.51 10.73
CA VAL A 18 5.18 -6.56 10.17
C VAL A 18 6.53 -5.99 9.76
N PHE A 19 6.56 -4.82 9.14
CA PHE A 19 7.80 -4.16 8.73
C PHE A 19 8.70 -3.82 9.91
N ASP A 20 8.12 -3.42 11.04
CA ASP A 20 8.88 -3.07 12.23
C ASP A 20 9.64 -4.27 12.80
N THR A 21 9.19 -5.48 12.51
CA THR A 21 9.80 -6.72 13.01
C THR A 21 10.61 -7.47 11.97
N ALA A 22 10.47 -7.12 10.67
CA ALA A 22 11.16 -7.81 9.58
C ALA A 22 12.43 -7.06 9.19
N HIS A 23 13.45 -7.81 8.75
CA HIS A 23 14.74 -7.27 8.33
C HIS A 23 15.18 -7.88 7.00
N GLY A 24 15.95 -7.11 6.22
CA GLY A 24 16.60 -7.61 5.02
C GLY A 24 15.64 -8.11 3.94
N ALA A 25 15.84 -9.33 3.49
CA ALA A 25 15.07 -9.91 2.39
C ALA A 25 13.59 -10.04 2.69
N GLU A 26 13.24 -10.34 3.94
CA GLU A 26 11.83 -10.42 4.35
C GLU A 26 11.13 -9.08 4.20
N ARG A 27 11.81 -8.02 4.62
CA ARG A 27 11.27 -6.67 4.48
C ARG A 27 11.04 -6.33 3.01
N HIS A 28 11.98 -6.65 2.14
CA HIS A 28 11.85 -6.41 0.71
C HIS A 28 10.66 -7.16 0.12
N GLN A 29 10.47 -8.43 0.50
CA GLN A 29 9.35 -9.24 0.05
C GLN A 29 8.01 -8.65 0.51
N LEU A 30 7.95 -8.18 1.75
CA LEU A 30 6.74 -7.59 2.30
C LEU A 30 6.39 -6.28 1.59
N LEU A 31 7.39 -5.45 1.33
CA LEU A 31 7.19 -4.20 0.59
C LEU A 31 6.70 -4.48 -0.83
N THR A 32 7.28 -5.47 -1.50
CA THR A 32 6.87 -5.85 -2.85
C THR A 32 5.44 -6.34 -2.86
N ARG A 33 5.06 -7.19 -1.91
CA ARG A 33 3.68 -7.69 -1.79
C ARG A 33 2.70 -6.54 -1.56
N ARG A 34 3.05 -5.62 -0.67
CA ARG A 34 2.23 -4.45 -0.42
C ARG A 34 2.06 -3.61 -1.68
N LEU A 35 3.12 -3.43 -2.45
CA LEU A 35 3.06 -2.67 -3.69
C LEU A 35 2.05 -3.27 -4.67
N TYR A 36 2.08 -4.59 -4.85
CA TYR A 36 1.10 -5.26 -5.72
C TYR A 36 -0.32 -5.11 -5.22
N GLN A 37 -0.53 -5.20 -3.91
CA GLN A 37 -1.86 -4.99 -3.33
C GLN A 37 -2.35 -3.55 -3.58
N LEU A 38 -1.47 -2.57 -3.45
CA LEU A 38 -1.80 -1.17 -3.72
C LEU A 38 -2.15 -0.94 -5.18
N TYR A 39 -1.42 -1.56 -6.11
CA TYR A 39 -1.75 -1.47 -7.53
C TYR A 39 -3.13 -2.04 -7.84
N GLY A 40 -3.48 -3.18 -7.23
CA GLY A 40 -4.82 -3.75 -7.38
C GLY A 40 -5.91 -2.83 -6.87
N ALA A 41 -5.70 -2.24 -5.70
CA ALA A 41 -6.64 -1.29 -5.11
C ALA A 41 -6.76 -0.02 -5.97
N LEU A 42 -5.64 0.47 -6.51
CA LEU A 42 -5.63 1.64 -7.38
C LEU A 42 -6.43 1.38 -8.65
N GLU A 43 -6.26 0.22 -9.25
CA GLU A 43 -6.99 -0.17 -10.45
C GLU A 43 -8.50 -0.18 -10.20
N LEU A 44 -8.94 -0.75 -9.08
CA LEU A 44 -10.34 -0.75 -8.69
C LEU A 44 -10.87 0.66 -8.43
N ALA A 45 -10.09 1.50 -7.75
CA ALA A 45 -10.49 2.88 -7.47
C ALA A 45 -10.68 3.67 -8.76
N ARG A 46 -9.81 3.47 -9.74
CA ARG A 46 -9.92 4.12 -11.05
C ARG A 46 -11.13 3.61 -11.84
N LEU A 47 -11.33 2.30 -11.80
CA LEU A 47 -12.45 1.67 -12.49
C LEU A 47 -13.80 2.21 -12.00
N PHE A 48 -13.93 2.41 -10.70
CA PHE A 48 -15.14 2.94 -10.09
C PHE A 48 -15.15 4.47 -9.94
N GLU A 49 -14.15 5.14 -10.50
CA GLU A 49 -14.04 6.60 -10.51
C GLU A 49 -13.96 7.22 -9.11
N TYR A 50 -13.33 6.53 -8.16
CA TYR A 50 -13.10 7.05 -6.81
C TYR A 50 -11.81 7.88 -6.78
N GLY A 51 -11.90 9.13 -7.27
CA GLY A 51 -10.73 9.98 -7.47
C GLY A 51 -9.91 10.27 -6.21
N ARG A 52 -10.56 10.54 -5.07
CA ARG A 52 -9.86 10.79 -3.81
C ARG A 52 -9.14 9.55 -3.31
N LEU A 53 -9.81 8.42 -3.39
CA LEU A 53 -9.22 7.16 -2.98
C LEU A 53 -8.03 6.81 -3.87
N ALA A 54 -8.16 7.00 -5.17
CA ALA A 54 -7.07 6.76 -6.12
C ALA A 54 -5.85 7.61 -5.77
N ARG A 55 -6.01 8.89 -5.45
CA ARG A 55 -4.91 9.76 -5.05
C ARG A 55 -4.22 9.31 -3.77
N ARG A 56 -5.00 8.88 -2.78
CA ARG A 56 -4.44 8.35 -1.54
C ARG A 56 -3.62 7.09 -1.80
N ILE A 57 -4.13 6.22 -2.65
CA ILE A 57 -3.43 4.99 -3.02
C ILE A 57 -2.14 5.32 -3.78
N GLU A 58 -2.19 6.26 -4.72
CA GLU A 58 -1.00 6.70 -5.46
C GLU A 58 0.09 7.22 -4.52
N THR A 59 -0.28 7.99 -3.51
CA THR A 59 0.67 8.47 -2.50
C THR A 59 1.32 7.30 -1.77
N GLN A 60 0.55 6.29 -1.42
CA GLN A 60 1.07 5.09 -0.74
C GLN A 60 1.93 4.25 -1.67
N VAL A 61 1.59 4.15 -2.95
CA VAL A 61 2.41 3.49 -3.95
C VAL A 61 3.78 4.16 -4.03
N ASP A 62 3.81 5.47 -4.13
CA ASP A 62 5.06 6.23 -4.22
C ASP A 62 5.92 6.04 -2.98
N ALA A 63 5.31 6.08 -1.79
CA ALA A 63 6.02 5.85 -0.54
C ALA A 63 6.59 4.43 -0.48
N CYS A 64 5.81 3.44 -0.87
CA CYS A 64 6.23 2.05 -0.87
C CYS A 64 7.39 1.82 -1.85
N ARG A 65 7.33 2.42 -3.04
CA ARG A 65 8.41 2.33 -4.02
C ARG A 65 9.70 2.95 -3.50
N ARG A 66 9.60 4.10 -2.84
CA ARG A 66 10.78 4.73 -2.23
C ARG A 66 11.39 3.84 -1.15
N ASP A 67 10.56 3.19 -0.35
CA ASP A 67 11.05 2.27 0.68
C ASP A 67 11.77 1.07 0.06
N ILE A 68 11.26 0.55 -1.04
CA ILE A 68 11.91 -0.55 -1.78
C ILE A 68 13.27 -0.09 -2.33
N GLU A 69 13.32 1.10 -2.91
CA GLU A 69 14.55 1.65 -3.47
C GLU A 69 15.60 1.96 -2.39
N ALA A 70 15.15 2.33 -1.18
CA ALA A 70 16.03 2.64 -0.07
C ALA A 70 16.65 1.39 0.55
N ASP A 71 16.05 0.24 0.37
CA ASP A 71 16.60 -1.02 0.83
C ASP A 71 17.78 -1.45 -0.06
#